data_36e45bb840fc1bdaeb7708b51ebcd726
#
_entry.id   36e45bb840fc1bdaeb7708b51ebcd726
#
_cell.length_a   1.000
_cell.length_b   1.000
_cell.length_c   1.000
_cell.angle_alpha   90.00
_cell.angle_beta   90.00
_cell.angle_gamma   90.00
#
_symmetry.space_group_name_H-M   'P 1'
#
loop_
_entity.id
_entity.type
_entity.pdbx_description
1 polymer ?
#
loop_
_entity_poly.entity_id
_entity_poly.type
_entity_poly.pdbx_seq_one_letter_code
_entity_poly.pdbx_strand_id
1 'polypeptide(L)'
;MPIISTAGLARTFRTKSGPVEAVRGIDLTVQPGEILGFLGPNGAGKTTTLRMLTTLLAPTGGAATVAGCDLAADPAGVRRSIGYVAQSGGVDPSVSVREELITQGRLYRLSKARAEERAEELARDLGLGELMERTCGALSGGQRRRLDIALGLTHRPEVLFLDEPTTGLDPGSRADLWALVRRLRDEHGTTVFLTTHYLDEADALSDRLVVVDKGVVVAEGTPSALKLRYGGSIDASLQDTFLAITGRAPAPKDTAPVAV
;
A
#
# COMPACT_ATOMS: atom_id res chain seq x y z
N MET A 1 -12.79 -15.42 7.97
CA MET A 1 -11.42 -15.45 8.53
C MET A 1 -10.67 -14.25 7.99
N PRO A 2 -9.78 -13.60 8.74
CA PRO A 2 -8.98 -12.49 8.22
C PRO A 2 -8.06 -12.98 7.09
N ILE A 3 -7.85 -12.13 6.09
CA ILE A 3 -6.98 -12.45 4.96
C ILE A 3 -5.49 -12.19 5.30
N ILE A 4 -5.24 -11.29 6.27
CA ILE A 4 -3.93 -11.09 6.88
C ILE A 4 -4.11 -11.19 8.39
N SER A 5 -3.25 -11.92 9.07
CA SER A 5 -3.17 -11.98 10.53
C SER A 5 -1.72 -12.01 10.96
N THR A 6 -1.36 -11.20 11.95
CA THR A 6 -0.02 -11.22 12.57
C THR A 6 -0.12 -11.35 14.07
N ALA A 7 0.83 -12.03 14.66
CA ALA A 7 0.98 -12.20 16.11
C ALA A 7 2.42 -11.87 16.51
N GLY A 8 2.62 -10.74 17.16
CA GLY A 8 3.92 -10.27 17.62
C GLY A 8 4.95 -10.09 16.49
N LEU A 9 4.54 -9.75 15.27
CA LEU A 9 5.44 -9.65 14.12
C LEU A 9 6.54 -8.61 14.38
N ALA A 10 7.80 -9.03 14.30
CA ALA A 10 8.93 -8.21 14.70
C ALA A 10 10.10 -8.29 13.71
N ARG A 11 10.85 -7.18 13.62
CA ARG A 11 12.08 -7.10 12.85
C ARG A 11 13.11 -6.24 13.53
N THR A 12 14.26 -6.86 13.85
CA THR A 12 15.47 -6.19 14.34
C THR A 12 16.57 -6.28 13.29
N PHE A 13 17.18 -5.17 12.95
CA PHE A 13 18.36 -5.11 12.09
C PHE A 13 19.62 -5.02 12.96
N ARG A 14 20.65 -5.76 12.59
CA ARG A 14 21.98 -5.61 13.17
C ARG A 14 22.74 -4.55 12.39
N THR A 15 23.12 -3.46 13.03
CA THR A 15 23.90 -2.39 12.45
C THR A 15 25.26 -2.25 13.16
N LYS A 16 26.18 -1.49 12.57
CA LYS A 16 27.48 -1.21 13.20
C LYS A 16 27.34 -0.46 14.54
N SER A 17 26.26 0.32 14.68
CA SER A 17 25.94 1.09 15.89
C SER A 17 25.09 0.32 16.91
N GLY A 18 24.82 -0.96 16.68
CA GLY A 18 23.98 -1.81 17.55
C GLY A 18 22.68 -2.28 16.86
N PRO A 19 21.84 -3.03 17.57
CA PRO A 19 20.58 -3.51 17.06
C PRO A 19 19.58 -2.36 16.92
N VAL A 20 18.83 -2.35 15.79
CA VAL A 20 17.74 -1.42 15.54
C VAL A 20 16.44 -2.21 15.40
N GLU A 21 15.54 -2.05 16.35
CA GLU A 21 14.21 -2.66 16.34
C GLU A 21 13.28 -1.83 15.47
N ALA A 22 13.20 -2.17 14.19
CA ALA A 22 12.37 -1.44 13.22
C ALA A 22 10.88 -1.77 13.34
N VAL A 23 10.55 -2.99 13.80
CA VAL A 23 9.18 -3.45 14.10
C VAL A 23 9.25 -4.24 15.40
N ARG A 24 8.41 -3.88 16.38
CA ARG A 24 8.51 -4.31 17.78
C ARG A 24 7.27 -5.08 18.24
N GLY A 25 6.85 -6.09 17.47
CA GLY A 25 5.69 -6.92 17.82
C GLY A 25 4.37 -6.31 17.39
N ILE A 26 4.06 -6.39 16.09
CA ILE A 26 2.79 -5.92 15.54
C ILE A 26 1.77 -7.07 15.52
N ASP A 27 0.64 -6.83 16.17
CA ASP A 27 -0.57 -7.62 16.07
C ASP A 27 -1.54 -6.90 15.14
N LEU A 28 -1.96 -7.56 14.07
CA LEU A 28 -2.79 -6.98 13.03
C LEU A 28 -3.69 -8.02 12.41
N THR A 29 -4.92 -7.63 12.07
CA THR A 29 -5.82 -8.43 11.23
C THR A 29 -6.33 -7.55 10.09
N VAL A 30 -6.50 -8.14 8.88
CA VAL A 30 -7.14 -7.48 7.73
C VAL A 30 -8.26 -8.37 7.22
N GLN A 31 -9.42 -7.79 6.96
CA GLN A 31 -10.56 -8.55 6.44
C GLN A 31 -10.52 -8.60 4.90
N PRO A 32 -11.07 -9.65 4.27
CA PRO A 32 -11.23 -9.68 2.82
C PRO A 32 -12.04 -8.47 2.32
N GLY A 33 -11.61 -7.87 1.21
CA GLY A 33 -12.27 -6.71 0.60
C GLY A 33 -12.11 -5.39 1.34
N GLU A 34 -11.22 -5.33 2.34
CA GLU A 34 -10.92 -4.12 3.11
C GLU A 34 -9.78 -3.32 2.47
N ILE A 35 -9.88 -1.98 2.49
CA ILE A 35 -8.72 -1.11 2.28
C ILE A 35 -8.16 -0.74 3.64
N LEU A 36 -7.03 -1.36 4.03
CA LEU A 36 -6.32 -1.01 5.25
C LEU A 36 -5.24 0.03 4.95
N GLY A 37 -5.33 1.19 5.61
CA GLY A 37 -4.28 2.21 5.61
C GLY A 37 -3.30 2.00 6.78
N PHE A 38 -2.04 1.77 6.46
CA PHE A 38 -0.96 1.64 7.45
C PHE A 38 -0.20 2.95 7.51
N LEU A 39 -0.61 3.82 8.43
CA LEU A 39 -0.22 5.22 8.52
C LEU A 39 0.89 5.42 9.55
N GLY A 40 1.88 6.24 9.22
CA GLY A 40 2.93 6.62 10.19
C GLY A 40 4.01 7.47 9.56
N PRO A 41 4.85 8.13 10.35
CA PRO A 41 5.95 8.94 9.85
C PRO A 41 7.04 8.09 9.19
N ASN A 42 7.99 8.76 8.54
CA ASN A 42 9.18 8.09 8.03
C ASN A 42 9.95 7.44 9.18
N GLY A 43 10.41 6.20 8.99
CA GLY A 43 11.09 5.41 10.01
C GLY A 43 10.15 4.74 11.02
N ALA A 44 8.82 4.84 10.91
CA ALA A 44 7.88 4.17 11.82
C ALA A 44 7.82 2.64 11.68
N GLY A 45 8.45 2.06 10.64
CA GLY A 45 8.43 0.63 10.38
C GLY A 45 7.46 0.19 9.27
N LYS A 46 6.78 1.12 8.57
CA LYS A 46 5.78 0.81 7.54
C LYS A 46 6.29 -0.12 6.43
N THR A 47 7.28 0.35 5.67
CA THR A 47 7.88 -0.44 4.58
C THR A 47 8.52 -1.73 5.08
N THR A 48 9.07 -1.72 6.31
CA THR A 48 9.64 -2.94 6.93
C THR A 48 8.54 -3.98 7.19
N THR A 49 7.41 -3.56 7.77
CA THR A 49 6.25 -4.45 8.00
C THR A 49 5.71 -4.97 6.67
N LEU A 50 5.50 -4.09 5.69
CA LEU A 50 5.02 -4.48 4.37
C LEU A 50 5.97 -5.49 3.69
N ARG A 51 7.28 -5.25 3.73
CA ARG A 51 8.29 -6.18 3.19
C ARG A 51 8.29 -7.54 3.89
N MET A 52 7.99 -7.60 5.17
CA MET A 52 7.81 -8.89 5.86
C MET A 52 6.56 -9.60 5.34
N LEU A 53 5.41 -8.93 5.31
CA LEU A 53 4.15 -9.52 4.84
C LEU A 53 4.20 -9.98 3.38
N THR A 54 5.03 -9.33 2.55
CA THR A 54 5.25 -9.71 1.14
C THR A 54 6.41 -10.69 0.94
N THR A 55 6.96 -11.25 2.00
CA THR A 55 8.09 -12.22 1.99
C THR A 55 9.41 -11.67 1.44
N LEU A 56 9.53 -10.36 1.22
CA LEU A 56 10.78 -9.71 0.78
C LEU A 56 11.80 -9.57 1.91
N LEU A 57 11.34 -9.72 3.15
CA LEU A 57 12.16 -9.64 4.34
C LEU A 57 11.68 -10.66 5.38
N ALA A 58 12.57 -11.53 5.85
CA ALA A 58 12.20 -12.47 6.91
C ALA A 58 11.99 -11.73 8.25
N PRO A 59 10.94 -12.02 9.02
CA PRO A 59 10.78 -11.52 10.38
C PRO A 59 11.88 -12.07 11.29
N THR A 60 12.17 -11.37 12.38
CA THR A 60 13.07 -11.85 13.45
C THR A 60 12.29 -12.42 14.63
N GLY A 61 10.99 -12.23 14.66
CA GLY A 61 10.09 -12.76 15.69
C GLY A 61 8.62 -12.63 15.27
N GLY A 62 7.77 -13.31 16.02
CA GLY A 62 6.35 -13.38 15.75
C GLY A 62 5.99 -14.31 14.59
N ALA A 63 4.69 -14.33 14.24
CA ALA A 63 4.14 -15.13 13.17
C ALA A 63 3.17 -14.30 12.33
N ALA A 64 2.95 -14.71 11.08
CA ALA A 64 1.94 -14.10 10.22
C ALA A 64 1.36 -15.12 9.23
N THR A 65 0.09 -14.93 8.89
CA THR A 65 -0.57 -15.58 7.76
C THR A 65 -1.04 -14.52 6.78
N VAL A 66 -0.89 -14.78 5.49
CA VAL A 66 -1.34 -13.91 4.40
C VAL A 66 -2.02 -14.79 3.35
N ALA A 67 -3.27 -14.46 3.01
CA ALA A 67 -4.10 -15.24 2.09
C ALA A 67 -4.11 -16.74 2.43
N GLY A 68 -4.27 -17.06 3.73
CA GLY A 68 -4.29 -18.44 4.23
C GLY A 68 -2.95 -19.16 4.28
N CYS A 69 -1.87 -18.56 3.79
CA CYS A 69 -0.52 -19.13 3.78
C CYS A 69 0.30 -18.63 4.98
N ASP A 70 1.00 -19.53 5.66
CA ASP A 70 1.95 -19.15 6.71
C ASP A 70 3.18 -18.48 6.09
N LEU A 71 3.54 -17.32 6.63
CA LEU A 71 4.62 -16.48 6.08
C LEU A 71 5.99 -17.16 6.08
N ALA A 72 6.26 -17.99 7.08
CA ALA A 72 7.54 -18.69 7.24
C ALA A 72 7.55 -20.06 6.58
N ALA A 73 6.43 -20.81 6.68
CA ALA A 73 6.35 -22.18 6.18
C ALA A 73 6.02 -22.25 4.68
N ASP A 74 5.18 -21.33 4.15
CA ASP A 74 4.83 -21.27 2.72
C ASP A 74 4.97 -19.86 2.11
N PRO A 75 6.17 -19.27 2.09
CA PRO A 75 6.38 -17.97 1.48
C PRO A 75 6.11 -17.99 -0.04
N ALA A 76 6.16 -19.15 -0.69
CA ALA A 76 5.82 -19.29 -2.11
C ALA A 76 4.30 -19.19 -2.33
N GLY A 77 3.49 -19.77 -1.45
CA GLY A 77 2.04 -19.60 -1.42
C GLY A 77 1.66 -18.14 -1.24
N VAL A 78 2.24 -17.46 -0.26
CA VAL A 78 2.05 -16.02 -0.06
C VAL A 78 2.30 -15.26 -1.36
N ARG A 79 3.45 -15.43 -2.01
CA ARG A 79 3.81 -14.72 -3.26
C ARG A 79 2.88 -15.02 -4.44
N ARG A 80 2.23 -16.17 -4.47
CA ARG A 80 1.23 -16.49 -5.50
C ARG A 80 -0.10 -15.78 -5.27
N SER A 81 -0.40 -15.43 -4.04
CA SER A 81 -1.69 -14.86 -3.64
C SER A 81 -1.67 -13.34 -3.46
N ILE A 82 -0.51 -12.70 -3.57
CA ILE A 82 -0.36 -11.26 -3.36
C ILE A 82 0.15 -10.54 -4.60
N GLY A 83 -0.32 -9.30 -4.81
CA GLY A 83 0.33 -8.31 -5.67
C GLY A 83 1.13 -7.33 -4.80
N TYR A 84 2.31 -6.93 -5.25
CA TYR A 84 3.13 -5.95 -4.56
C TYR A 84 3.56 -4.84 -5.52
N VAL A 85 3.28 -3.62 -5.14
CA VAL A 85 3.66 -2.41 -5.88
C VAL A 85 4.58 -1.59 -4.99
N ALA A 86 5.86 -1.61 -5.31
CA ALA A 86 6.89 -0.87 -4.57
C ALA A 86 6.72 0.66 -4.73
N GLN A 87 7.33 1.43 -3.84
CA GLN A 87 7.36 2.89 -3.91
C GLN A 87 7.99 3.40 -5.23
N SER A 88 9.03 2.74 -5.71
CA SER A 88 9.63 2.99 -7.02
C SER A 88 9.33 1.80 -7.94
N GLY A 89 8.74 2.08 -9.11
CA GLY A 89 8.47 1.06 -10.12
C GLY A 89 9.74 0.51 -10.76
N GLY A 90 9.64 -0.69 -11.33
CA GLY A 90 10.75 -1.41 -11.97
C GLY A 90 10.47 -1.80 -13.43
N VAL A 91 9.62 -1.06 -14.16
CA VAL A 91 9.31 -1.36 -15.56
C VAL A 91 10.48 -1.02 -16.49
N ASP A 92 10.66 -1.81 -17.53
CA ASP A 92 11.65 -1.52 -18.59
C ASP A 92 11.15 -0.30 -19.40
N PRO A 93 11.88 0.82 -19.43
CA PRO A 93 11.46 2.02 -20.14
C PRO A 93 11.43 1.86 -21.68
N SER A 94 12.10 0.85 -22.21
CA SER A 94 12.28 0.65 -23.66
C SER A 94 11.15 -0.17 -24.31
N VAL A 95 10.41 -0.94 -23.54
CA VAL A 95 9.31 -1.79 -24.03
C VAL A 95 7.96 -1.05 -23.99
N SER A 96 7.00 -1.52 -24.79
CA SER A 96 5.64 -1.00 -24.76
C SER A 96 4.89 -1.47 -23.50
N VAL A 97 3.84 -0.72 -23.11
CA VAL A 97 2.93 -1.12 -22.00
C VAL A 97 2.37 -2.51 -22.25
N ARG A 98 1.99 -2.82 -23.50
CA ARG A 98 1.50 -4.14 -23.91
C ARG A 98 2.49 -5.23 -23.63
N GLU A 99 3.73 -5.05 -24.10
CA GLU A 99 4.80 -6.04 -23.94
C GLU A 99 5.11 -6.29 -22.47
N GLU A 100 5.14 -5.24 -21.66
CA GLU A 100 5.41 -5.32 -20.22
C GLU A 100 4.31 -6.13 -19.51
N LEU A 101 3.02 -5.84 -19.78
CA LEU A 101 1.89 -6.58 -19.22
C LEU A 101 1.88 -8.05 -19.64
N ILE A 102 2.14 -8.35 -20.92
CA ILE A 102 2.23 -9.71 -21.43
C ILE A 102 3.42 -10.44 -20.79
N THR A 103 4.58 -9.80 -20.69
CA THR A 103 5.78 -10.35 -20.06
C THR A 103 5.51 -10.71 -18.62
N GLN A 104 4.87 -9.82 -17.86
CA GLN A 104 4.48 -10.10 -16.49
C GLN A 104 3.53 -11.30 -16.39
N GLY A 105 2.54 -11.40 -17.28
CA GLY A 105 1.66 -12.56 -17.35
C GLY A 105 2.42 -13.87 -17.62
N ARG A 106 3.41 -13.81 -18.51
CA ARG A 106 4.27 -14.97 -18.82
C ARG A 106 5.14 -15.39 -17.64
N LEU A 107 5.64 -14.44 -16.83
CA LEU A 107 6.37 -14.72 -15.59
C LEU A 107 5.49 -15.45 -14.56
N TYR A 108 4.19 -15.14 -14.53
CA TYR A 108 3.19 -15.89 -13.75
C TYR A 108 2.67 -17.15 -14.44
N ARG A 109 3.38 -17.65 -15.48
CA ARG A 109 3.11 -18.90 -16.20
C ARG A 109 1.79 -18.92 -16.99
N LEU A 110 1.19 -17.79 -17.30
CA LEU A 110 0.06 -17.73 -18.22
C LEU A 110 0.52 -18.14 -19.62
N SER A 111 -0.33 -18.83 -20.39
CA SER A 111 -0.07 -19.03 -21.82
C SER A 111 -0.01 -17.69 -22.56
N LYS A 112 0.58 -17.62 -23.75
CA LYS A 112 0.66 -16.36 -24.51
C LYS A 112 -0.72 -15.74 -24.69
N ALA A 113 -1.69 -16.52 -25.18
CA ALA A 113 -3.06 -16.05 -25.41
C ALA A 113 -3.73 -15.53 -24.11
N ARG A 114 -3.54 -16.23 -22.98
CA ARG A 114 -4.10 -15.78 -21.68
C ARG A 114 -3.39 -14.53 -21.15
N ALA A 115 -2.10 -14.37 -21.42
CA ALA A 115 -1.37 -13.16 -21.04
C ALA A 115 -1.82 -11.94 -21.87
N GLU A 116 -2.06 -12.13 -23.19
CA GLU A 116 -2.60 -11.10 -24.07
C GLU A 116 -4.02 -10.70 -23.64
N GLU A 117 -4.93 -11.67 -23.42
CA GLU A 117 -6.28 -11.41 -22.91
C GLU A 117 -6.25 -10.65 -21.57
N ARG A 118 -5.37 -11.08 -20.63
CA ARG A 118 -5.23 -10.42 -19.33
C ARG A 118 -4.67 -9.00 -19.44
N ALA A 119 -3.74 -8.76 -20.36
CA ALA A 119 -3.23 -7.41 -20.63
C ALA A 119 -4.34 -6.47 -21.12
N GLU A 120 -5.22 -6.93 -22.01
CA GLU A 120 -6.36 -6.15 -22.47
C GLU A 120 -7.40 -5.87 -21.37
N GLU A 121 -7.68 -6.86 -20.50
CA GLU A 121 -8.55 -6.65 -19.33
C GLU A 121 -7.97 -5.55 -18.44
N LEU A 122 -6.72 -5.69 -18.03
CA LEU A 122 -6.05 -4.73 -17.15
C LEU A 122 -5.96 -3.33 -17.77
N ALA A 123 -5.72 -3.26 -19.08
CA ALA A 123 -5.67 -2.00 -19.80
C ALA A 123 -7.02 -1.26 -19.75
N ARG A 124 -8.13 -1.98 -19.91
CA ARG A 124 -9.49 -1.41 -19.75
C ARG A 124 -9.76 -0.96 -18.33
N ASP A 125 -9.52 -1.85 -17.37
CA ASP A 125 -9.87 -1.62 -15.96
C ASP A 125 -9.06 -0.47 -15.34
N LEU A 126 -7.81 -0.27 -15.78
CA LEU A 126 -6.92 0.75 -15.24
C LEU A 126 -6.75 1.98 -16.14
N GLY A 127 -7.50 2.08 -17.24
CA GLY A 127 -7.45 3.22 -18.14
C GLY A 127 -6.10 3.37 -18.87
N LEU A 128 -5.51 2.22 -19.29
CA LEU A 128 -4.25 2.15 -20.03
C LEU A 128 -4.46 1.87 -21.54
N GLY A 129 -5.71 1.70 -21.99
CA GLY A 129 -6.01 1.24 -23.36
C GLY A 129 -5.32 2.05 -24.45
N GLU A 130 -5.41 3.38 -24.40
CA GLU A 130 -4.76 4.28 -25.39
C GLU A 130 -3.23 4.34 -25.24
N LEU A 131 -2.68 3.76 -24.19
CA LEU A 131 -1.25 3.77 -23.86
C LEU A 131 -0.55 2.46 -24.23
N MET A 132 -1.30 1.43 -24.64
CA MET A 132 -0.77 0.07 -24.83
C MET A 132 0.43 0.01 -25.78
N GLU A 133 0.43 0.84 -26.83
CA GLU A 133 1.51 0.89 -27.82
C GLU A 133 2.61 1.91 -27.49
N ARG A 134 2.46 2.67 -26.40
CA ARG A 134 3.50 3.60 -25.94
C ARG A 134 4.59 2.86 -25.17
N THR A 135 5.84 3.32 -25.28
CA THR A 135 6.92 2.83 -24.44
C THR A 135 6.70 3.25 -22.99
N CYS A 136 7.07 2.37 -22.05
CA CYS A 136 6.93 2.65 -20.62
C CYS A 136 7.71 3.91 -20.19
N GLY A 137 8.81 4.23 -20.89
CA GLY A 137 9.60 5.44 -20.65
C GLY A 137 8.86 6.75 -20.99
N ALA A 138 7.86 6.71 -21.89
CA ALA A 138 7.09 7.88 -22.32
C ALA A 138 5.84 8.15 -21.45
N LEU A 139 5.60 7.35 -20.40
CA LEU A 139 4.45 7.52 -19.52
C LEU A 139 4.70 8.66 -18.52
N SER A 140 3.62 9.43 -18.22
CA SER A 140 3.63 10.33 -17.06
C SER A 140 3.75 9.54 -15.74
N GLY A 141 4.07 10.22 -14.63
CA GLY A 141 4.16 9.59 -13.31
C GLY A 141 2.87 8.84 -12.92
N GLY A 142 1.71 9.47 -13.10
CA GLY A 142 0.42 8.85 -12.82
C GLY A 142 0.10 7.66 -13.74
N GLN A 143 0.40 7.76 -15.04
CA GLN A 143 0.25 6.67 -16.00
C GLN A 143 1.16 5.48 -15.65
N ARG A 144 2.41 5.76 -15.30
CA ARG A 144 3.35 4.73 -14.85
C ARG A 144 2.84 4.05 -13.57
N ARG A 145 2.32 4.82 -12.61
CA ARG A 145 1.78 4.23 -11.38
C ARG A 145 0.57 3.34 -11.62
N ARG A 146 -0.30 3.67 -12.58
CA ARG A 146 -1.38 2.79 -13.01
C ARG A 146 -0.83 1.49 -13.63
N LEU A 147 0.23 1.57 -14.44
CA LEU A 147 0.91 0.39 -14.98
C LEU A 147 1.52 -0.48 -13.87
N ASP A 148 2.21 0.11 -12.89
CA ASP A 148 2.75 -0.65 -11.74
C ASP A 148 1.66 -1.44 -11.01
N ILE A 149 0.47 -0.83 -10.82
CA ILE A 149 -0.68 -1.51 -10.22
C ILE A 149 -1.20 -2.62 -11.15
N ALA A 150 -1.29 -2.39 -12.45
CA ALA A 150 -1.68 -3.40 -13.42
C ALA A 150 -0.79 -4.63 -13.37
N LEU A 151 0.53 -4.42 -13.29
CA LEU A 151 1.51 -5.49 -13.14
C LEU A 151 1.30 -6.28 -11.85
N GLY A 152 1.02 -5.58 -10.74
CA GLY A 152 0.69 -6.21 -9.46
C GLY A 152 -0.59 -7.05 -9.49
N LEU A 153 -1.55 -6.72 -10.37
CA LEU A 153 -2.84 -7.40 -10.51
C LEU A 153 -2.86 -8.52 -11.56
N THR A 154 -1.76 -8.75 -12.29
CA THR A 154 -1.71 -9.63 -13.46
C THR A 154 -2.19 -11.06 -13.16
N HIS A 155 -1.82 -11.62 -12.03
CA HIS A 155 -2.13 -13.00 -11.63
C HIS A 155 -3.39 -13.09 -10.75
N ARG A 156 -4.19 -12.01 -10.63
CA ARG A 156 -5.42 -11.92 -9.84
C ARG A 156 -5.19 -12.24 -8.36
N PRO A 157 -4.33 -11.47 -7.68
CA PRO A 157 -4.03 -11.69 -6.27
C PRO A 157 -5.24 -11.44 -5.38
N GLU A 158 -5.27 -12.08 -4.22
CA GLU A 158 -6.27 -11.85 -3.18
C GLU A 158 -6.01 -10.56 -2.39
N VAL A 159 -4.73 -10.17 -2.29
CA VAL A 159 -4.30 -8.95 -1.58
C VAL A 159 -3.34 -8.16 -2.45
N LEU A 160 -3.61 -6.87 -2.59
CA LEU A 160 -2.72 -5.90 -3.24
C LEU A 160 -2.01 -5.06 -2.17
N PHE A 161 -0.70 -5.17 -2.10
CA PHE A 161 0.15 -4.33 -1.25
C PHE A 161 0.67 -3.13 -2.04
N LEU A 162 0.44 -1.92 -1.52
CA LEU A 162 0.87 -0.66 -2.11
C LEU A 162 1.80 0.08 -1.15
N ASP A 163 3.07 0.21 -1.51
CA ASP A 163 4.04 0.95 -0.70
C ASP A 163 4.09 2.41 -1.14
N GLU A 164 3.51 3.30 -0.33
CA GLU A 164 3.42 4.75 -0.56
C GLU A 164 3.00 5.11 -2.00
N PRO A 165 1.80 4.69 -2.46
CA PRO A 165 1.44 4.65 -3.89
C PRO A 165 1.37 6.00 -4.57
N THR A 166 1.16 7.11 -3.84
CA THR A 166 0.99 8.44 -4.42
C THR A 166 2.20 9.36 -4.25
N THR A 167 3.30 8.84 -3.71
CA THR A 167 4.52 9.62 -3.52
C THR A 167 5.04 10.16 -4.85
N GLY A 168 5.25 11.48 -4.92
CA GLY A 168 5.76 12.16 -6.12
C GLY A 168 4.71 12.45 -7.20
N LEU A 169 3.44 12.10 -6.98
CA LEU A 169 2.37 12.44 -7.90
C LEU A 169 1.80 13.84 -7.63
N ASP A 170 1.37 14.50 -8.70
CA ASP A 170 0.58 15.74 -8.62
C ASP A 170 -0.81 15.47 -8.02
N PRO A 171 -1.53 16.52 -7.52
CA PRO A 171 -2.82 16.34 -6.87
C PRO A 171 -3.89 15.68 -7.75
N GLY A 172 -3.91 15.96 -9.05
CA GLY A 172 -4.86 15.35 -9.99
C GLY A 172 -4.60 13.85 -10.14
N SER A 173 -3.34 13.47 -10.39
CA SER A 173 -2.91 12.07 -10.48
C SER A 173 -3.16 11.29 -9.18
N ARG A 174 -3.04 11.94 -8.01
CA ARG A 174 -3.41 11.31 -6.72
C ARG A 174 -4.90 10.99 -6.65
N ALA A 175 -5.76 11.98 -6.96
CA ALA A 175 -7.20 11.79 -6.93
C ALA A 175 -7.66 10.67 -7.87
N ASP A 176 -7.10 10.62 -9.07
CA ASP A 176 -7.34 9.55 -10.05
C ASP A 176 -6.91 8.18 -9.52
N LEU A 177 -5.75 8.11 -8.84
CA LEU A 177 -5.25 6.87 -8.27
C LEU A 177 -6.13 6.40 -7.11
N TRP A 178 -6.61 7.31 -6.27
CA TRP A 178 -7.55 6.99 -5.18
C TRP A 178 -8.86 6.43 -5.74
N ALA A 179 -9.41 7.06 -6.78
CA ALA A 179 -10.61 6.56 -7.45
C ALA A 179 -10.38 5.14 -8.02
N LEU A 180 -9.21 4.90 -8.61
CA LEU A 180 -8.83 3.58 -9.12
C LEU A 180 -8.77 2.54 -8.00
N VAL A 181 -8.09 2.82 -6.89
CA VAL A 181 -7.95 1.88 -5.76
C VAL A 181 -9.32 1.54 -5.15
N ARG A 182 -10.19 2.54 -4.97
CA ARG A 182 -11.57 2.30 -4.51
C ARG A 182 -12.33 1.39 -5.47
N ARG A 183 -12.25 1.66 -6.77
CA ARG A 183 -12.92 0.85 -7.79
C ARG A 183 -12.43 -0.59 -7.78
N LEU A 184 -11.14 -0.85 -7.60
CA LEU A 184 -10.60 -2.20 -7.47
C LEU A 184 -11.20 -2.95 -6.27
N ARG A 185 -11.41 -2.26 -5.14
CA ARG A 185 -12.10 -2.82 -3.98
C ARG A 185 -13.59 -3.05 -4.27
N ASP A 186 -14.29 -2.05 -4.81
CA ASP A 186 -15.75 -2.05 -4.96
C ASP A 186 -16.23 -3.01 -6.04
N GLU A 187 -15.55 -3.06 -7.19
CA GLU A 187 -15.95 -3.85 -8.35
C GLU A 187 -15.31 -5.25 -8.39
N HIS A 188 -14.11 -5.41 -7.83
CA HIS A 188 -13.37 -6.68 -7.91
C HIS A 188 -13.18 -7.35 -6.54
N GLY A 189 -13.62 -6.73 -5.44
CA GLY A 189 -13.46 -7.27 -4.10
C GLY A 189 -12.01 -7.37 -3.64
N THR A 190 -11.09 -6.63 -4.29
CA THR A 190 -9.65 -6.69 -4.00
C THR A 190 -9.38 -6.15 -2.60
N THR A 191 -8.72 -6.94 -1.76
CA THR A 191 -8.20 -6.45 -0.49
C THR A 191 -6.97 -5.60 -0.75
N VAL A 192 -6.88 -4.42 -0.14
CA VAL A 192 -5.75 -3.51 -0.32
C VAL A 192 -5.10 -3.21 1.02
N PHE A 193 -3.79 -3.43 1.10
CA PHE A 193 -2.95 -2.98 2.20
C PHE A 193 -2.05 -1.87 1.68
N LEU A 194 -2.28 -0.64 2.09
CA LEU A 194 -1.45 0.49 1.66
C LEU A 194 -0.66 1.09 2.82
N THR A 195 0.61 1.39 2.58
CA THR A 195 1.40 2.23 3.49
C THR A 195 1.36 3.67 3.01
N THR A 196 1.25 4.60 3.94
CA THR A 196 1.31 6.02 3.62
C THR A 196 1.82 6.85 4.78
N HIS A 197 2.34 8.02 4.47
CA HIS A 197 2.58 9.10 5.42
C HIS A 197 1.72 10.35 5.09
N TYR A 198 0.91 10.27 4.02
CA TYR A 198 -0.04 11.31 3.63
C TYR A 198 -1.38 11.08 4.34
N LEU A 199 -1.77 12.06 5.14
CA LEU A 199 -2.99 11.99 5.96
C LEU A 199 -4.26 12.11 5.11
N ASP A 200 -4.22 12.92 4.05
CA ASP A 200 -5.28 13.05 3.07
C ASP A 200 -5.55 11.74 2.32
N GLU A 201 -4.51 11.01 1.94
CA GLU A 201 -4.64 9.67 1.34
C GLU A 201 -5.26 8.67 2.32
N ALA A 202 -4.75 8.64 3.56
CA ALA A 202 -5.26 7.76 4.59
C ALA A 202 -6.75 8.01 4.86
N ASP A 203 -7.16 9.29 4.99
CA ASP A 203 -8.55 9.69 5.23
C ASP A 203 -9.47 9.38 4.06
N ALA A 204 -8.95 9.58 2.83
CA ALA A 204 -9.73 9.41 1.62
C ALA A 204 -9.93 7.94 1.22
N LEU A 205 -8.96 7.06 1.47
CA LEU A 205 -8.97 5.70 0.92
C LEU A 205 -9.35 4.63 1.93
N SER A 206 -8.96 4.79 3.20
CA SER A 206 -8.96 3.66 4.12
C SER A 206 -10.32 3.42 4.74
N ASP A 207 -10.78 2.16 4.73
CA ASP A 207 -11.91 1.73 5.53
C ASP A 207 -11.51 1.69 7.01
N ARG A 208 -10.26 1.29 7.29
CA ARG A 208 -9.64 1.26 8.60
C ARG A 208 -8.19 1.70 8.52
N LEU A 209 -7.75 2.42 9.55
CA LEU A 209 -6.38 2.89 9.71
C LEU A 209 -5.71 2.14 10.87
N VAL A 210 -4.46 1.78 10.66
CA VAL A 210 -3.53 1.37 11.70
C VAL A 210 -2.42 2.41 11.75
N VAL A 211 -2.37 3.14 12.85
CA VAL A 211 -1.35 4.17 13.07
C VAL A 211 -0.15 3.55 13.76
N VAL A 212 1.01 3.68 13.14
CA VAL A 212 2.27 3.16 13.67
C VAL A 212 3.26 4.28 13.97
N ASP A 213 3.93 4.17 15.09
CA ASP A 213 5.05 5.03 15.46
C ASP A 213 6.14 4.19 16.14
N LYS A 214 7.40 4.41 15.77
CA LYS A 214 8.58 3.73 16.37
C LYS A 214 8.44 2.20 16.42
N GLY A 215 7.86 1.59 15.40
CA GLY A 215 7.76 0.13 15.27
C GLY A 215 6.63 -0.53 16.04
N VAL A 216 5.70 0.22 16.61
CA VAL A 216 4.51 -0.30 17.31
C VAL A 216 3.24 0.31 16.78
N VAL A 217 2.12 -0.42 16.89
CA VAL A 217 0.78 0.13 16.65
C VAL A 217 0.39 1.00 17.83
N VAL A 218 0.04 2.26 17.58
CA VAL A 218 -0.35 3.23 18.60
C VAL A 218 -1.84 3.54 18.59
N ALA A 219 -2.53 3.33 17.48
CA ALA A 219 -3.98 3.44 17.38
C ALA A 219 -4.48 2.63 16.17
N GLU A 220 -5.75 2.20 16.24
CA GLU A 220 -6.46 1.49 15.19
C GLU A 220 -7.93 1.84 15.22
N GLY A 221 -8.55 1.98 14.04
CA GLY A 221 -9.98 2.27 13.88
C GLY A 221 -10.31 2.83 12.50
N THR A 222 -11.60 3.06 12.24
CA THR A 222 -12.00 3.83 11.05
C THR A 222 -11.50 5.28 11.17
N PRO A 223 -11.26 5.98 10.05
CA PRO A 223 -10.88 7.41 10.11
C PRO A 223 -11.80 8.22 11.01
N SER A 224 -13.11 8.05 10.88
CA SER A 224 -14.11 8.77 11.70
C SER A 224 -14.02 8.41 13.18
N ALA A 225 -13.83 7.14 13.54
CA ALA A 225 -13.69 6.72 14.93
C ALA A 225 -12.41 7.29 15.57
N LEU A 226 -11.30 7.33 14.82
CA LEU A 226 -10.06 7.94 15.31
C LEU A 226 -10.20 9.45 15.49
N LYS A 227 -10.83 10.15 14.54
CA LYS A 227 -11.14 11.59 14.65
C LYS A 227 -11.98 11.89 15.88
N LEU A 228 -13.03 11.11 16.11
CA LEU A 228 -13.89 11.30 17.30
C LEU A 228 -13.11 11.06 18.60
N ARG A 229 -12.34 9.97 18.66
CA ARG A 229 -11.65 9.54 19.90
C ARG A 229 -10.48 10.45 20.27
N TYR A 230 -9.68 10.87 19.30
CA TYR A 230 -8.43 11.59 19.54
C TYR A 230 -8.47 13.04 19.07
N GLY A 231 -9.29 13.37 18.06
CA GLY A 231 -9.49 14.74 17.57
C GLY A 231 -10.64 15.47 18.25
N GLY A 232 -11.46 14.76 19.03
CA GLY A 232 -12.59 15.32 19.78
C GLY A 232 -13.86 15.56 18.94
N SER A 233 -13.82 15.41 17.63
CA SER A 233 -14.97 15.56 16.71
C SER A 233 -14.78 14.69 15.48
N ILE A 234 -15.88 14.25 14.85
CA ILE A 234 -15.87 13.55 13.56
C ILE A 234 -15.36 14.45 12.42
N ASP A 235 -15.54 15.78 12.58
CA ASP A 235 -15.09 16.79 11.63
C ASP A 235 -13.64 17.25 11.87
N ALA A 236 -12.97 16.70 12.90
CA ALA A 236 -11.57 16.99 13.14
C ALA A 236 -10.71 16.58 11.93
N SER A 237 -9.63 17.32 11.67
CA SER A 237 -8.70 16.91 10.64
C SER A 237 -7.96 15.62 11.06
N LEU A 238 -7.66 14.74 10.11
CA LEU A 238 -6.84 13.58 10.43
C LEU A 238 -5.42 13.99 10.87
N GLN A 239 -4.97 15.19 10.47
CA GLN A 239 -3.70 15.77 10.92
C GLN A 239 -3.68 16.05 12.42
N ASP A 240 -4.68 16.75 12.94
CA ASP A 240 -4.78 17.04 14.39
C ASP A 240 -4.95 15.75 15.18
N THR A 241 -5.75 14.82 14.66
CA THR A 241 -5.94 13.46 15.20
C THR A 241 -4.62 12.70 15.30
N PHE A 242 -3.83 12.69 14.23
CA PHE A 242 -2.54 12.01 14.19
C PHE A 242 -1.53 12.62 15.17
N LEU A 243 -1.50 13.95 15.30
CA LEU A 243 -0.65 14.64 16.27
C LEU A 243 -1.04 14.27 17.70
N ALA A 244 -2.34 14.21 18.00
CA ALA A 244 -2.85 13.77 19.30
C ALA A 244 -2.48 12.31 19.61
N ILE A 245 -2.62 11.39 18.64
CA ILE A 245 -2.24 9.98 18.79
C ILE A 245 -0.74 9.82 19.07
N THR A 246 0.11 10.56 18.35
CA THR A 246 1.58 10.40 18.43
C THR A 246 2.24 11.25 19.52
N GLY A 247 1.45 12.05 20.26
CA GLY A 247 1.95 12.96 21.31
C GLY A 247 2.82 14.09 20.77
N ARG A 248 2.70 14.43 19.48
CA ARG A 248 3.41 15.54 18.84
C ARG A 248 2.53 16.78 18.95
N ALA A 249 3.06 17.88 19.49
CA ALA A 249 2.33 19.15 19.50
C ALA A 249 2.02 19.58 18.05
N PRO A 250 0.80 20.08 17.77
CA PRO A 250 0.52 20.68 16.47
C PRO A 250 1.51 21.82 16.23
N ALA A 251 2.06 21.91 15.00
CA ALA A 251 2.87 23.06 14.63
C ALA A 251 2.01 24.33 14.87
N PRO A 252 2.59 25.43 15.43
CA PRO A 252 1.85 26.66 15.60
C PRO A 252 1.27 27.04 14.24
N LYS A 253 -0.05 27.27 14.19
CA LYS A 253 -0.72 27.77 12.99
C LYS A 253 -0.06 29.13 12.71
N ASP A 254 0.67 29.23 11.58
CA ASP A 254 1.14 30.52 11.09
C ASP A 254 -0.09 31.41 10.88
N THR A 255 -0.39 32.20 11.88
CA THR A 255 -1.26 33.36 11.74
C THR A 255 -0.42 34.42 11.04
N ALA A 256 -0.30 34.31 9.72
CA ALA A 256 0.18 35.41 8.92
C ALA A 256 -0.74 36.61 9.20
N PRO A 257 -0.21 37.78 9.60
CA PRO A 257 -1.03 38.95 9.78
C PRO A 257 -1.62 39.31 8.41
N VAL A 258 -2.96 39.36 8.34
CA VAL A 258 -3.64 39.98 7.19
C VAL A 258 -3.19 41.44 7.18
N ALA A 259 -2.32 41.76 6.22
CA ALA A 259 -1.97 43.15 5.94
C ALA A 259 -3.23 43.86 5.43
N VAL A 260 -3.67 44.91 6.16
CA VAL A 260 -4.73 45.82 5.80
C VAL A 260 -4.24 46.77 4.70
#